data_5683f62525d21c0b5e5f5cb1bc2eb289
#
_entry.id   5683f62525d21c0b5e5f5cb1bc2eb289
#
_cell.length_a   1.000
_cell.length_b   1.000
_cell.length_c   1.000
_cell.angle_alpha   90.00
_cell.angle_beta   90.00
_cell.angle_gamma   90.00
#
_symmetry.space_group_name_H-M   'P 1'
#
loop_
_entity.id
_entity.type
_entity.pdbx_description
1 polymer ?
#
loop_
_entity_poly.entity_id
_entity_poly.type
_entity_poly.pdbx_seq_one_letter_code
_entity_poly.pdbx_strand_id
1 'polypeptide(L)'
;MTPDAVVRTRLPHRTAVYAVGGAALVLGAWACRRAATAAPPPPEVSVLTVAPETVSARFEFVGQAAASRRVEVRAQVAGVIVARPYAEGTDVPKGALLFQIDPTTYEATYRSAQAQLADATARFANAERNLARLKALLGSRAVAQKDVDDAETAFDQARAAVQAAQAAVDRAKKDYDDTFIRAEIAGRAGRALLDLGARVTGPSDLLTTVEQVDPIYVNFSPSDQEVLRWRQDIATRRLLVPARVLAVQVTLSDGSIFPGTGQLNFVDLALQPATGTLSLRAEFRNPQHVLLPGQFVRLHFVGLKRPDAIRVPQRAVQRGLAGAFVYALGDSNRVTVRDVVATSWDQGGWLIEQGLRAGDRVVVDGVQKIAAGQLASPVAYRPAVDSSAARAGVGDSAVIAAPSAPPKIKVGP
;
A
#
# COMPACT_ATOMS: atom_id res chain seq x y z
N MET A 1 -90.93 27.07 16.88
CA MET A 1 -92.22 26.47 16.59
C MET A 1 -92.30 25.19 17.36
N THR A 2 -92.87 25.28 18.54
CA THR A 2 -93.49 24.22 19.34
C THR A 2 -94.61 23.54 18.56
N PRO A 3 -95.25 22.47 19.00
CA PRO A 3 -95.43 21.96 20.39
C PRO A 3 -95.50 20.40 20.49
N ASP A 4 -95.39 19.96 21.81
CA ASP A 4 -96.37 19.23 22.60
C ASP A 4 -96.79 17.80 22.21
N ALA A 5 -96.73 16.86 23.14
CA ALA A 5 -97.70 16.43 24.18
C ALA A 5 -97.33 15.09 24.77
N VAL A 6 -97.07 14.95 26.06
CA VAL A 6 -97.92 14.57 27.15
C VAL A 6 -98.81 13.31 26.91
N VAL A 7 -98.65 12.32 27.76
CA VAL A 7 -99.73 11.67 28.63
C VAL A 7 -99.09 10.38 29.29
N ARG A 8 -98.87 10.40 30.60
CA ARG A 8 -99.59 9.70 31.74
C ARG A 8 -100.13 8.29 31.42
N THR A 9 -99.86 7.22 32.20
CA THR A 9 -100.27 6.95 33.59
C THR A 9 -100.01 5.46 33.92
N ARG A 10 -99.73 5.22 35.15
CA ARG A 10 -100.16 4.21 36.13
C ARG A 10 -99.31 2.98 36.45
N LEU A 11 -98.81 2.98 37.64
CA LEU A 11 -98.64 1.80 38.53
C LEU A 11 -99.99 1.12 38.83
N PRO A 12 -100.04 -0.18 39.26
CA PRO A 12 -99.72 -0.57 40.61
C PRO A 12 -99.17 -1.99 40.87
N HIS A 13 -98.47 -2.13 41.97
CA HIS A 13 -98.39 -3.26 42.93
C HIS A 13 -98.13 -4.69 42.49
N ARG A 14 -97.04 -5.23 42.91
CA ARG A 14 -96.98 -6.45 43.74
C ARG A 14 -95.65 -6.55 44.45
N THR A 15 -95.73 -6.35 45.74
CA THR A 15 -94.71 -6.59 46.73
C THR A 15 -94.47 -8.08 46.98
N ALA A 16 -93.25 -8.32 47.44
CA ALA A 16 -92.81 -9.51 48.18
C ALA A 16 -92.58 -10.78 47.34
N VAL A 17 -91.36 -11.05 47.01
CA VAL A 17 -90.60 -12.29 47.14
C VAL A 17 -89.21 -12.08 46.50
N TYR A 18 -88.27 -11.47 47.12
CA TYR A 18 -86.86 -11.50 46.73
C TYR A 18 -85.92 -11.12 47.90
N ALA A 19 -86.15 -11.70 49.05
CA ALA A 19 -85.20 -11.52 50.18
C ALA A 19 -84.16 -12.67 50.31
N VAL A 20 -84.21 -13.71 49.48
CA VAL A 20 -83.25 -14.88 49.57
C VAL A 20 -82.31 -14.97 48.44
N GLY A 21 -82.50 -14.22 47.32
CA GLY A 21 -81.61 -14.25 46.17
C GLY A 21 -80.40 -13.29 46.25
N GLY A 22 -80.40 -12.34 47.19
CA GLY A 22 -79.31 -11.30 47.27
C GLY A 22 -78.06 -11.73 47.98
N ALA A 23 -78.08 -12.74 48.82
CA ALA A 23 -76.91 -13.18 49.56
C ALA A 23 -76.00 -14.13 48.81
N ALA A 24 -76.52 -14.87 47.79
CA ALA A 24 -75.73 -15.77 46.97
C ALA A 24 -75.01 -15.08 45.84
N LEU A 25 -75.48 -13.90 45.37
CA LEU A 25 -74.79 -13.11 44.34
C LEU A 25 -73.65 -12.25 44.83
N VAL A 26 -73.67 -11.87 46.13
CA VAL A 26 -72.55 -11.11 46.76
C VAL A 26 -71.40 -12.01 47.12
N LEU A 27 -71.58 -13.29 47.41
CA LEU A 27 -70.52 -14.26 47.66
C LEU A 27 -69.86 -14.79 46.37
N GLY A 28 -70.60 -14.80 45.28
CA GLY A 28 -70.04 -15.15 43.91
C GLY A 28 -69.14 -14.03 43.31
N ALA A 29 -69.42 -12.77 43.65
CA ALA A 29 -68.64 -11.63 43.19
C ALA A 29 -67.29 -11.45 43.95
N TRP A 30 -67.09 -12.09 45.07
CA TRP A 30 -65.81 -12.07 45.81
C TRP A 30 -64.90 -13.20 45.44
N ALA A 31 -65.37 -14.28 44.84
CA ALA A 31 -64.57 -15.37 44.33
C ALA A 31 -63.89 -15.07 42.94
N CYS A 32 -64.35 -14.03 42.21
CA CYS A 32 -63.67 -13.50 41.00
C CYS A 32 -62.65 -12.41 41.33
N ARG A 33 -62.13 -12.36 42.59
CA ARG A 33 -60.95 -11.58 42.90
C ARG A 33 -59.75 -12.29 42.27
N ARG A 34 -59.48 -11.89 41.02
CA ARG A 34 -58.15 -11.84 40.39
C ARG A 34 -57.17 -12.87 40.98
N ALA A 35 -57.11 -14.04 40.37
CA ALA A 35 -55.83 -14.64 40.16
C ALA A 35 -55.01 -13.58 39.43
N ALA A 36 -54.19 -12.81 40.11
CA ALA A 36 -53.14 -12.02 39.50
C ALA A 36 -52.35 -13.03 38.70
N THR A 37 -52.56 -13.03 37.37
CA THR A 37 -51.75 -13.83 36.45
C THR A 37 -50.32 -13.43 36.79
N ALA A 38 -49.58 -14.30 37.44
CA ALA A 38 -48.16 -14.10 37.70
C ALA A 38 -47.56 -13.73 36.37
N ALA A 39 -47.00 -12.53 36.26
CA ALA A 39 -46.35 -12.09 35.05
C ALA A 39 -45.37 -13.24 34.61
N PRO A 40 -45.38 -13.66 33.38
CA PRO A 40 -44.50 -14.72 32.92
C PRO A 40 -43.06 -14.39 33.35
N PRO A 41 -42.30 -15.36 33.81
CA PRO A 41 -40.94 -15.11 34.27
C PRO A 41 -40.18 -14.36 33.19
N PRO A 42 -39.34 -13.38 33.54
CA PRO A 42 -38.58 -12.62 32.56
C PRO A 42 -37.76 -13.57 31.70
N PRO A 43 -37.74 -13.39 30.37
CA PRO A 43 -37.06 -14.28 29.45
C PRO A 43 -35.55 -14.31 29.75
N GLU A 44 -34.98 -15.52 29.75
CA GLU A 44 -33.56 -15.71 29.92
C GLU A 44 -32.81 -15.24 28.65
N VAL A 45 -31.76 -14.46 28.85
CA VAL A 45 -30.88 -13.91 27.82
C VAL A 45 -29.41 -14.09 28.16
N SER A 46 -28.60 -14.48 27.22
CA SER A 46 -27.16 -14.56 27.42
C SER A 46 -26.52 -13.17 27.29
N VAL A 47 -25.79 -12.77 28.33
CA VAL A 47 -25.25 -11.42 28.44
C VAL A 47 -23.73 -11.43 28.53
N LEU A 48 -23.11 -10.61 27.72
CA LEU A 48 -21.68 -10.34 27.77
C LEU A 48 -21.44 -8.99 28.46
N THR A 49 -20.66 -9.02 29.51
CA THR A 49 -20.13 -7.77 30.09
C THR A 49 -18.93 -7.36 29.22
N VAL A 50 -19.05 -6.20 28.54
CA VAL A 50 -17.99 -5.75 27.61
C VAL A 50 -16.82 -5.18 28.41
N ALA A 51 -15.63 -5.59 28.01
CA ALA A 51 -14.37 -5.07 28.51
C ALA A 51 -13.57 -4.44 27.36
N PRO A 52 -12.86 -3.34 27.59
CA PRO A 52 -11.97 -2.77 26.60
C PRO A 52 -10.78 -3.70 26.39
N GLU A 53 -10.41 -3.91 25.14
CA GLU A 53 -9.23 -4.67 24.75
C GLU A 53 -8.42 -3.91 23.69
N THR A 54 -7.10 -4.13 23.67
CA THR A 54 -6.27 -3.58 22.62
C THR A 54 -6.26 -4.52 21.43
N VAL A 55 -6.79 -4.06 20.30
CA VAL A 55 -6.85 -4.84 19.06
C VAL A 55 -5.92 -4.29 18.00
N SER A 56 -5.48 -5.15 17.08
CA SER A 56 -4.73 -4.72 15.90
C SER A 56 -5.66 -3.97 14.95
N ALA A 57 -5.28 -2.74 14.58
CA ALA A 57 -6.00 -1.98 13.56
C ALA A 57 -5.52 -2.40 12.18
N ARG A 58 -6.44 -2.84 11.32
CA ARG A 58 -6.15 -3.22 9.94
C ARG A 58 -6.66 -2.14 9.01
N PHE A 59 -5.74 -1.56 8.22
CA PHE A 59 -6.06 -0.67 7.12
C PHE A 59 -5.53 -1.33 5.85
N GLU A 60 -6.42 -1.64 4.95
CA GLU A 60 -6.11 -2.33 3.70
C GLU A 60 -6.26 -1.36 2.53
N PHE A 61 -5.27 -1.35 1.65
CA PHE A 61 -5.22 -0.52 0.44
C PHE A 61 -4.85 -1.37 -0.75
N VAL A 62 -5.31 -0.94 -1.91
CA VAL A 62 -4.80 -1.44 -3.18
C VAL A 62 -3.67 -0.53 -3.61
N GLY A 63 -2.53 -1.12 -3.92
CA GLY A 63 -1.37 -0.43 -4.46
C GLY A 63 -0.87 -1.07 -5.73
N GLN A 64 0.00 -0.35 -6.42
CA GLN A 64 0.66 -0.83 -7.61
C GLN A 64 2.17 -0.89 -7.38
N ALA A 65 2.76 -2.04 -7.67
CA ALA A 65 4.20 -2.23 -7.64
C ALA A 65 4.86 -1.48 -8.81
N ALA A 66 5.99 -0.85 -8.55
CA ALA A 66 6.77 -0.11 -9.53
C ALA A 66 8.26 -0.33 -9.30
N ALA A 67 9.05 -0.34 -10.35
CA ALA A 67 10.50 -0.38 -10.25
C ALA A 67 11.01 0.80 -9.41
N SER A 68 12.02 0.57 -8.57
CA SER A 68 12.63 1.65 -7.78
C SER A 68 13.35 2.66 -8.65
N ARG A 69 13.90 2.20 -9.77
CA ARG A 69 14.47 3.02 -10.84
C ARG A 69 14.12 2.42 -12.19
N ARG A 70 13.81 3.28 -13.14
CA ARG A 70 13.60 2.93 -14.53
C ARG A 70 14.40 3.90 -15.39
N VAL A 71 15.29 3.36 -16.21
CA VAL A 71 16.12 4.13 -17.13
C VAL A 71 15.83 3.69 -18.56
N GLU A 72 15.48 4.65 -19.38
CA GLU A 72 15.34 4.46 -20.82
C GLU A 72 16.71 4.51 -21.47
N VAL A 73 17.10 3.42 -22.10
CA VAL A 73 18.36 3.32 -22.84
C VAL A 73 18.12 3.79 -24.26
N ARG A 74 18.73 4.93 -24.60
CA ARG A 74 18.58 5.57 -25.90
C ARG A 74 19.92 5.61 -26.65
N ALA A 75 19.85 5.62 -27.98
CA ALA A 75 21.05 5.86 -28.80
C ALA A 75 21.57 7.28 -28.53
N GLN A 76 22.87 7.46 -28.40
CA GLN A 76 23.48 8.78 -28.25
C GLN A 76 24.02 9.32 -29.61
N VAL A 77 24.34 8.41 -30.53
CA VAL A 77 24.86 8.72 -31.86
C VAL A 77 24.06 7.96 -32.93
N ALA A 78 24.12 8.45 -34.16
CA ALA A 78 23.45 7.82 -35.29
C ALA A 78 24.31 6.68 -35.87
N GLY A 79 23.68 5.63 -36.42
CA GLY A 79 24.41 4.53 -37.06
C GLY A 79 23.59 3.27 -37.18
N VAL A 80 24.21 2.14 -37.46
CA VAL A 80 23.58 0.84 -37.56
C VAL A 80 23.94 0.01 -36.34
N ILE A 81 22.96 -0.68 -35.73
CA ILE A 81 23.19 -1.60 -34.60
C ILE A 81 23.89 -2.85 -35.13
N VAL A 82 25.15 -3.06 -34.73
CA VAL A 82 25.96 -4.19 -35.15
C VAL A 82 26.03 -5.33 -34.15
N ALA A 83 25.79 -5.04 -32.85
CA ALA A 83 25.79 -6.07 -31.84
C ALA A 83 24.83 -5.75 -30.71
N ARG A 84 24.27 -6.83 -30.08
CA ARG A 84 23.45 -6.80 -28.89
C ARG A 84 23.84 -7.97 -27.96
N PRO A 85 24.86 -7.79 -27.12
CA PRO A 85 25.41 -8.89 -26.33
C PRO A 85 24.59 -9.29 -25.12
N TYR A 86 23.58 -8.49 -24.69
CA TYR A 86 22.71 -8.84 -23.56
C TYR A 86 21.56 -9.76 -23.97
N ALA A 87 21.09 -10.58 -23.05
CA ALA A 87 19.87 -11.36 -23.19
C ALA A 87 18.68 -10.57 -22.62
N GLU A 88 17.59 -10.52 -23.38
CA GLU A 88 16.36 -9.83 -22.96
C GLU A 88 15.75 -10.46 -21.73
N GLY A 89 15.21 -9.64 -20.82
CA GLY A 89 14.60 -10.12 -19.57
C GLY A 89 15.58 -10.66 -18.54
N THR A 90 16.89 -10.48 -18.72
CA THR A 90 17.91 -10.88 -17.73
C THR A 90 18.43 -9.69 -16.94
N ASP A 91 19.00 -9.98 -15.78
CA ASP A 91 19.61 -8.97 -14.93
C ASP A 91 21.00 -8.59 -15.48
N VAL A 92 21.23 -7.31 -15.62
CA VAL A 92 22.48 -6.74 -16.11
C VAL A 92 23.12 -5.85 -15.03
N PRO A 93 24.43 -5.94 -14.84
CA PRO A 93 25.13 -5.03 -13.93
C PRO A 93 25.27 -3.63 -14.56
N LYS A 94 25.48 -2.61 -13.74
CA LYS A 94 25.83 -1.27 -14.21
C LYS A 94 27.11 -1.33 -15.07
N GLY A 95 27.10 -0.67 -16.24
CA GLY A 95 28.20 -0.64 -17.19
C GLY A 95 28.22 -1.80 -18.18
N ALA A 96 27.32 -2.79 -18.06
CA ALA A 96 27.17 -3.86 -19.05
C ALA A 96 26.89 -3.29 -20.45
N LEU A 97 27.55 -3.82 -21.48
CA LEU A 97 27.28 -3.45 -22.86
C LEU A 97 25.94 -4.02 -23.31
N LEU A 98 25.03 -3.14 -23.73
CA LEU A 98 23.69 -3.52 -24.18
C LEU A 98 23.60 -3.53 -25.71
N PHE A 99 24.08 -2.46 -26.34
CA PHE A 99 24.10 -2.34 -27.81
C PHE A 99 25.43 -1.77 -28.25
N GLN A 100 25.80 -2.10 -29.47
CA GLN A 100 26.92 -1.50 -30.16
C GLN A 100 26.44 -0.97 -31.52
N ILE A 101 26.62 0.33 -31.73
CA ILE A 101 26.45 0.98 -33.00
C ILE A 101 27.75 0.85 -33.76
N ASP A 102 27.74 0.77 -35.11
CA ASP A 102 28.93 0.66 -35.95
C ASP A 102 29.95 1.76 -35.60
N PRO A 103 31.09 1.42 -34.98
CA PRO A 103 32.05 2.39 -34.50
C PRO A 103 33.01 2.88 -35.59
N THR A 104 33.02 2.26 -36.79
CA THR A 104 34.08 2.43 -37.81
C THR A 104 34.31 3.89 -38.16
N THR A 105 33.27 4.64 -38.45
CA THR A 105 33.38 6.06 -38.83
C THR A 105 33.82 6.92 -37.67
N TYR A 106 33.31 6.65 -36.49
CA TYR A 106 33.62 7.39 -35.24
C TYR A 106 35.07 7.13 -34.82
N GLU A 107 35.53 5.89 -34.90
CA GLU A 107 36.91 5.52 -34.62
C GLU A 107 37.89 6.22 -35.59
N ALA A 108 37.55 6.27 -36.88
CA ALA A 108 38.38 6.98 -37.88
C ALA A 108 38.45 8.49 -37.58
N THR A 109 37.34 9.10 -37.17
CA THR A 109 37.29 10.51 -36.78
C THR A 109 38.12 10.76 -35.49
N TYR A 110 38.02 9.88 -34.50
CA TYR A 110 38.82 9.97 -33.27
C TYR A 110 40.33 9.86 -33.57
N ARG A 111 40.74 8.88 -34.40
CA ARG A 111 42.15 8.74 -34.81
C ARG A 111 42.66 9.98 -35.59
N SER A 112 41.82 10.56 -36.46
CA SER A 112 42.16 11.80 -37.19
C SER A 112 42.38 12.97 -36.23
N ALA A 113 41.51 13.14 -35.22
CA ALA A 113 41.66 14.18 -34.20
C ALA A 113 42.95 13.97 -33.36
N GLN A 114 43.29 12.73 -33.02
CA GLN A 114 44.56 12.41 -32.35
C GLN A 114 45.79 12.80 -33.17
N ALA A 115 45.76 12.55 -34.47
CA ALA A 115 46.85 12.94 -35.37
C ALA A 115 47.01 14.47 -35.44
N GLN A 116 45.87 15.21 -35.43
CA GLN A 116 45.88 16.67 -35.40
C GLN A 116 46.47 17.23 -34.10
N LEU A 117 46.13 16.61 -32.95
CA LEU A 117 46.71 16.96 -31.67
C LEU A 117 48.21 16.71 -31.62
N ALA A 118 48.68 15.59 -32.19
CA ALA A 118 50.10 15.29 -32.29
C ALA A 118 50.86 16.32 -33.13
N ASP A 119 50.30 16.75 -34.25
CA ASP A 119 50.88 17.81 -35.12
C ASP A 119 50.93 19.16 -34.35
N ALA A 120 49.81 19.57 -33.71
CA ALA A 120 49.75 20.79 -32.91
C ALA A 120 50.77 20.77 -31.76
N THR A 121 50.92 19.65 -31.07
CA THR A 121 51.90 19.45 -30.00
C THR A 121 53.33 19.56 -30.49
N ALA A 122 53.64 19.00 -31.69
CA ALA A 122 54.98 19.12 -32.28
C ALA A 122 55.30 20.57 -32.65
N ARG A 123 54.33 21.32 -33.19
CA ARG A 123 54.48 22.76 -33.48
C ARG A 123 54.67 23.58 -32.20
N PHE A 124 53.93 23.32 -31.17
CA PHE A 124 54.07 23.96 -29.87
C PHE A 124 55.45 23.73 -29.28
N ALA A 125 55.93 22.48 -29.23
CA ALA A 125 57.26 22.16 -28.77
C ALA A 125 58.37 22.82 -29.62
N ASN A 126 58.15 23.07 -30.90
CA ASN A 126 59.09 23.84 -31.73
C ASN A 126 59.08 25.31 -31.39
N ALA A 127 57.89 25.93 -31.24
CA ALA A 127 57.73 27.32 -30.86
C ALA A 127 58.34 27.60 -29.47
N GLU A 128 58.14 26.71 -28.50
CA GLU A 128 58.71 26.77 -27.14
C GLU A 128 60.23 26.78 -27.19
N ARG A 129 60.85 25.83 -27.92
CA ARG A 129 62.32 25.79 -28.07
C ARG A 129 62.86 27.05 -28.77
N ASN A 130 62.16 27.57 -29.78
CA ASN A 130 62.54 28.79 -30.47
C ASN A 130 62.48 30.00 -29.56
N LEU A 131 61.41 30.19 -28.80
CA LEU A 131 61.23 31.26 -27.82
C LEU A 131 62.31 31.23 -26.76
N ALA A 132 62.58 30.04 -26.18
CA ALA A 132 63.61 29.83 -25.17
C ALA A 132 65.02 30.22 -25.69
N ARG A 133 65.34 29.86 -26.94
CA ARG A 133 66.60 30.23 -27.60
C ARG A 133 66.71 31.70 -27.83
N LEU A 134 65.70 32.37 -28.35
CA LEU A 134 65.72 33.82 -28.60
C LEU A 134 65.77 34.64 -27.29
N LYS A 135 65.08 34.23 -26.21
CA LYS A 135 65.17 34.82 -24.90
C LYS A 135 66.58 34.74 -24.31
N ALA A 136 67.30 33.63 -24.51
CA ALA A 136 68.69 33.48 -24.11
C ALA A 136 69.64 34.37 -24.90
N LEU A 137 69.42 34.56 -26.21
CA LEU A 137 70.25 35.42 -27.10
C LEU A 137 69.96 36.91 -26.88
N LEU A 138 68.77 37.32 -26.46
CA LEU A 138 68.43 38.72 -26.10
C LEU A 138 69.32 39.22 -24.99
N GLY A 139 69.60 38.38 -23.95
CA GLY A 139 70.52 38.70 -22.84
C GLY A 139 71.94 39.07 -23.31
N SER A 140 72.38 38.54 -24.43
CA SER A 140 73.67 38.87 -25.07
C SER A 140 73.58 39.98 -26.14
N ARG A 141 72.42 40.58 -26.35
CA ARG A 141 72.14 41.59 -27.36
C ARG A 141 72.35 41.08 -28.82
N ALA A 142 72.27 39.78 -29.05
CA ALA A 142 72.48 39.18 -30.35
C ALA A 142 71.26 39.16 -31.24
N VAL A 143 70.06 39.51 -30.71
CA VAL A 143 68.76 39.56 -31.44
C VAL A 143 68.00 40.81 -31.04
N ALA A 144 67.05 41.27 -31.89
CA ALA A 144 66.17 42.37 -31.61
C ALA A 144 64.99 41.96 -30.67
N GLN A 145 64.48 42.89 -29.86
CA GLN A 145 63.31 42.66 -28.99
C GLN A 145 62.11 42.18 -29.80
N LYS A 146 61.92 42.77 -31.02
CA LYS A 146 60.85 42.35 -31.91
C LYS A 146 60.88 40.87 -32.24
N ASP A 147 62.05 40.25 -32.43
CA ASP A 147 62.17 38.81 -32.75
C ASP A 147 61.68 37.94 -31.58
N VAL A 148 61.90 38.40 -30.32
CA VAL A 148 61.39 37.72 -29.11
C VAL A 148 59.88 37.86 -29.00
N ASP A 149 59.33 39.09 -29.23
CA ASP A 149 57.89 39.37 -29.17
C ASP A 149 57.13 38.56 -30.26
N ASP A 150 57.69 38.45 -31.47
CA ASP A 150 57.14 37.61 -32.54
C ASP A 150 57.16 36.11 -32.16
N ALA A 151 58.25 35.65 -31.53
CA ALA A 151 58.35 34.24 -31.08
C ALA A 151 57.40 33.93 -29.87
N GLU A 152 57.17 34.92 -28.98
CA GLU A 152 56.21 34.80 -27.91
C GLU A 152 54.76 34.70 -28.44
N THR A 153 54.45 35.55 -29.43
CA THR A 153 53.14 35.44 -30.14
C THR A 153 52.97 34.07 -30.80
N ALA A 154 54.02 33.56 -31.50
CA ALA A 154 53.98 32.25 -32.13
C ALA A 154 53.83 31.13 -31.10
N PHE A 155 54.48 31.23 -29.95
CA PHE A 155 54.32 30.27 -28.85
C PHE A 155 52.88 30.27 -28.32
N ASP A 156 52.28 31.45 -28.01
CA ASP A 156 50.91 31.55 -27.53
C ASP A 156 49.90 31.02 -28.57
N GLN A 157 50.10 31.32 -29.85
CA GLN A 157 49.27 30.75 -30.92
C GLN A 157 49.37 29.21 -30.99
N ALA A 158 50.60 28.66 -30.92
CA ALA A 158 50.81 27.23 -30.91
C ALA A 158 50.19 26.55 -29.69
N ARG A 159 50.27 27.20 -28.51
CA ARG A 159 49.63 26.75 -27.30
C ARG A 159 48.10 26.70 -27.43
N ALA A 160 47.51 27.75 -27.98
CA ALA A 160 46.07 27.81 -28.25
C ALA A 160 45.65 26.71 -29.26
N ALA A 161 46.46 26.42 -30.28
CA ALA A 161 46.20 25.35 -31.23
C ALA A 161 46.20 23.97 -30.60
N VAL A 162 47.10 23.69 -29.63
CA VAL A 162 47.06 22.42 -28.84
C VAL A 162 45.78 22.31 -28.05
N GLN A 163 45.32 23.39 -27.36
CA GLN A 163 44.09 23.37 -26.62
C GLN A 163 42.86 23.08 -27.51
N ALA A 164 42.82 23.70 -28.69
CA ALA A 164 41.76 23.48 -29.67
C ALA A 164 41.75 22.03 -30.20
N ALA A 165 42.94 21.48 -30.53
CA ALA A 165 43.07 20.12 -30.97
C ALA A 165 42.73 19.09 -29.87
N GLN A 166 43.06 19.37 -28.60
CA GLN A 166 42.65 18.54 -27.45
C GLN A 166 41.14 18.49 -27.32
N ALA A 167 40.46 19.63 -27.41
CA ALA A 167 39.00 19.67 -27.36
C ALA A 167 38.34 18.90 -28.53
N ALA A 168 38.96 18.90 -29.70
CA ALA A 168 38.51 18.09 -30.83
C ALA A 168 38.68 16.57 -30.58
N VAL A 169 39.78 16.18 -29.95
CA VAL A 169 39.99 14.77 -29.50
C VAL A 169 38.97 14.35 -28.50
N ASP A 170 38.70 15.19 -27.47
CA ASP A 170 37.74 14.86 -26.40
C ASP A 170 36.34 14.68 -26.98
N ARG A 171 35.95 15.53 -27.93
CA ARG A 171 34.65 15.39 -28.63
C ARG A 171 34.58 14.12 -29.47
N ALA A 172 35.56 13.88 -30.31
CA ALA A 172 35.58 12.68 -31.17
C ALA A 172 35.65 11.38 -30.36
N LYS A 173 36.36 11.42 -29.21
CA LYS A 173 36.41 10.32 -28.27
C LYS A 173 35.02 10.06 -27.64
N LYS A 174 34.32 11.11 -27.23
CA LYS A 174 32.98 10.98 -26.70
C LYS A 174 32.05 10.34 -27.72
N ASP A 175 32.04 10.83 -28.96
CA ASP A 175 31.18 10.30 -30.02
C ASP A 175 31.51 8.81 -30.32
N TYR A 176 32.78 8.42 -30.25
CA TYR A 176 33.22 7.02 -30.36
C TYR A 176 32.75 6.18 -29.16
N ASP A 177 32.95 6.66 -27.94
CA ASP A 177 32.51 5.97 -26.69
C ASP A 177 30.99 5.78 -26.69
N ASP A 178 30.23 6.76 -27.18
CA ASP A 178 28.76 6.73 -27.28
C ASP A 178 28.24 5.67 -28.30
N THR A 179 29.09 5.08 -29.12
CA THR A 179 28.72 3.92 -29.95
C THR A 179 28.55 2.65 -29.09
N PHE A 180 29.12 2.59 -27.90
CA PHE A 180 29.01 1.48 -26.95
C PHE A 180 27.97 1.81 -25.87
N ILE A 181 26.73 1.45 -26.13
CA ILE A 181 25.61 1.77 -25.27
C ILE A 181 25.58 0.81 -24.09
N ARG A 182 25.75 1.35 -22.88
CA ARG A 182 25.88 0.59 -21.63
C ARG A 182 24.75 0.86 -20.67
N ALA A 183 24.48 -0.10 -19.78
CA ALA A 183 23.51 0.06 -18.70
C ALA A 183 24.00 1.11 -17.69
N GLU A 184 23.22 2.16 -17.44
CA GLU A 184 23.54 3.20 -16.46
C GLU A 184 23.28 2.76 -15.03
N ILE A 185 22.35 1.81 -14.85
CA ILE A 185 22.00 1.20 -13.57
C ILE A 185 22.09 -0.32 -13.65
N ALA A 186 22.29 -0.97 -12.53
CA ALA A 186 22.07 -2.41 -12.42
C ALA A 186 20.56 -2.67 -12.34
N GLY A 187 20.08 -3.69 -13.06
CA GLY A 187 18.67 -4.04 -13.06
C GLY A 187 18.33 -5.00 -14.20
N ARG A 188 17.04 -5.25 -14.38
CA ARG A 188 16.53 -6.14 -15.43
C ARG A 188 16.42 -5.38 -16.74
N ALA A 189 17.09 -5.89 -17.76
CA ALA A 189 17.00 -5.32 -19.10
C ALA A 189 15.71 -5.79 -19.78
N GLY A 190 14.96 -4.86 -20.34
CA GLY A 190 13.77 -5.12 -21.12
C GLY A 190 14.06 -5.74 -22.48
N ARG A 191 13.02 -5.92 -23.28
CA ARG A 191 13.15 -6.33 -24.68
C ARG A 191 13.82 -5.22 -25.48
N ALA A 192 14.55 -5.60 -26.53
CA ALA A 192 15.00 -4.66 -27.53
C ALA A 192 13.81 -4.16 -28.37
N LEU A 193 13.78 -2.86 -28.60
CA LEU A 193 12.77 -2.23 -29.45
C LEU A 193 13.22 -2.10 -30.90
N LEU A 194 14.54 -2.19 -31.12
CA LEU A 194 15.16 -2.19 -32.42
C LEU A 194 16.10 -3.40 -32.55
N ASP A 195 16.05 -4.05 -33.71
CA ASP A 195 16.81 -5.27 -33.99
C ASP A 195 18.23 -4.98 -34.54
N LEU A 196 19.05 -6.03 -34.60
CA LEU A 196 20.35 -5.98 -35.25
C LEU A 196 20.18 -5.59 -36.73
N GLY A 197 21.04 -4.70 -37.21
CA GLY A 197 20.96 -4.14 -38.57
C GLY A 197 20.03 -2.93 -38.69
N ALA A 198 19.25 -2.61 -37.69
CA ALA A 198 18.42 -1.40 -37.67
C ALA A 198 19.30 -0.16 -37.62
N ARG A 199 18.88 0.90 -38.34
CA ARG A 199 19.51 2.21 -38.28
C ARG A 199 18.89 3.07 -37.22
N VAL A 200 19.71 3.64 -36.33
CA VAL A 200 19.32 4.64 -35.34
C VAL A 200 19.74 6.03 -35.80
N THR A 201 18.95 7.02 -35.43
CA THR A 201 19.14 8.42 -35.86
C THR A 201 19.71 9.30 -34.75
N GLY A 202 19.74 8.80 -33.50
CA GLY A 202 20.32 9.50 -32.36
C GLY A 202 19.44 9.43 -31.10
N PRO A 203 19.46 10.45 -30.24
CA PRO A 203 18.84 10.43 -28.89
C PRO A 203 17.33 10.24 -28.86
N SER A 204 16.63 10.40 -29.98
CA SER A 204 15.20 10.11 -30.09
C SER A 204 14.86 8.63 -30.00
N ASP A 205 15.80 7.76 -30.39
CA ASP A 205 15.55 6.34 -30.59
C ASP A 205 15.74 5.58 -29.26
N LEU A 206 14.62 5.06 -28.74
CA LEU A 206 14.58 4.20 -27.57
C LEU A 206 14.97 2.78 -27.98
N LEU A 207 16.00 2.23 -27.35
CA LEU A 207 16.52 0.90 -27.63
C LEU A 207 15.96 -0.17 -26.69
N THR A 208 15.96 0.12 -25.41
CA THR A 208 15.42 -0.74 -24.35
C THR A 208 15.19 0.07 -23.07
N THR A 209 14.66 -0.58 -22.05
CA THR A 209 14.57 -0.02 -20.68
C THR A 209 15.31 -0.94 -19.72
N VAL A 210 15.97 -0.37 -18.72
CA VAL A 210 16.54 -1.12 -17.60
C VAL A 210 15.79 -0.72 -16.34
N GLU A 211 15.24 -1.71 -15.62
CA GLU A 211 14.42 -1.51 -14.43
C GLU A 211 15.08 -2.16 -13.22
N GLN A 212 15.27 -1.38 -12.17
CA GLN A 212 15.71 -1.90 -10.89
C GLN A 212 14.51 -2.38 -10.11
N VAL A 213 14.40 -3.71 -9.91
CA VAL A 213 13.27 -4.36 -9.24
C VAL A 213 13.59 -4.84 -7.83
N ASP A 214 14.82 -4.68 -7.37
CA ASP A 214 15.24 -4.84 -5.99
C ASP A 214 16.12 -3.63 -5.57
N PRO A 215 15.67 -2.81 -4.61
CA PRO A 215 14.34 -2.81 -4.01
C PRO A 215 13.22 -2.46 -5.01
N ILE A 216 11.97 -2.85 -4.68
CA ILE A 216 10.78 -2.49 -5.44
C ILE A 216 9.89 -1.57 -4.60
N TYR A 217 9.18 -0.66 -5.25
CA TYR A 217 8.24 0.24 -4.62
C TYR A 217 6.81 -0.25 -4.81
N VAL A 218 5.95 0.00 -3.82
CA VAL A 218 4.51 -0.13 -3.95
C VAL A 218 3.90 1.23 -3.65
N ASN A 219 3.27 1.81 -4.66
CA ASN A 219 2.57 3.08 -4.56
C ASN A 219 1.10 2.82 -4.26
N PHE A 220 0.52 3.57 -3.33
CA PHE A 220 -0.88 3.49 -2.97
C PHE A 220 -1.39 4.86 -2.50
N SER A 221 -2.69 5.05 -2.58
CA SER A 221 -3.25 6.40 -2.41
C SER A 221 -4.52 6.35 -1.57
N PRO A 222 -4.43 6.51 -0.24
CA PRO A 222 -5.60 6.68 0.62
C PRO A 222 -6.32 7.99 0.31
N SER A 223 -7.63 8.02 0.57
CA SER A 223 -8.43 9.23 0.43
C SER A 223 -8.11 10.26 1.52
N ASP A 224 -8.35 11.55 1.23
CA ASP A 224 -8.22 12.63 2.22
C ASP A 224 -9.05 12.36 3.48
N GLN A 225 -10.28 11.87 3.33
CA GLN A 225 -11.14 11.54 4.48
C GLN A 225 -10.52 10.48 5.39
N GLU A 226 -9.89 9.44 4.83
CA GLU A 226 -9.20 8.42 5.61
C GLU A 226 -8.00 9.00 6.35
N VAL A 227 -7.20 9.82 5.68
CA VAL A 227 -6.04 10.48 6.29
C VAL A 227 -6.45 11.40 7.43
N LEU A 228 -7.52 12.18 7.25
CA LEU A 228 -8.07 13.05 8.31
C LEU A 228 -8.57 12.24 9.51
N ARG A 229 -9.29 11.14 9.29
CA ARG A 229 -9.71 10.23 10.36
C ARG A 229 -8.52 9.66 11.13
N TRP A 230 -7.47 9.20 10.42
CA TRP A 230 -6.26 8.69 11.09
C TRP A 230 -5.59 9.76 11.94
N ARG A 231 -5.47 10.98 11.42
CA ARG A 231 -4.91 12.10 12.20
C ARG A 231 -5.70 12.38 13.46
N GLN A 232 -7.04 12.35 13.39
CA GLN A 232 -7.92 12.52 14.54
C GLN A 232 -7.78 11.35 15.53
N ASP A 233 -7.77 10.11 15.04
CA ASP A 233 -7.63 8.92 15.89
C ASP A 233 -6.25 8.88 16.57
N ILE A 234 -5.19 9.31 15.90
CA ILE A 234 -3.85 9.44 16.49
C ILE A 234 -3.85 10.56 17.56
N ALA A 235 -4.39 11.73 17.24
CA ALA A 235 -4.43 12.87 18.15
C ALA A 235 -5.25 12.55 19.44
N THR A 236 -6.32 11.77 19.31
CA THR A 236 -7.17 11.33 20.41
C THR A 236 -6.71 10.02 21.07
N ARG A 237 -5.55 9.49 20.68
CA ARG A 237 -5.00 8.21 21.13
C ARG A 237 -5.90 6.99 20.92
N ARG A 238 -6.87 7.09 20.02
CA ARG A 238 -7.68 5.94 19.58
C ARG A 238 -6.93 5.02 18.61
N LEU A 239 -5.89 5.54 17.97
CA LEU A 239 -4.97 4.78 17.13
C LEU A 239 -3.55 5.00 17.64
N LEU A 240 -2.89 3.92 18.05
CA LEU A 240 -1.49 3.93 18.43
C LEU A 240 -0.63 3.51 17.23
N VAL A 241 0.28 4.39 16.85
CA VAL A 241 1.25 4.15 15.78
C VAL A 241 2.59 3.76 16.41
N PRO A 242 3.29 2.75 15.90
CA PRO A 242 4.62 2.40 16.38
C PRO A 242 5.57 3.61 16.29
N ALA A 243 6.44 3.78 17.29
CA ALA A 243 7.42 4.87 17.32
C ALA A 243 8.50 4.79 16.23
N ARG A 244 8.59 3.65 15.52
CA ARG A 244 9.51 3.41 14.40
C ARG A 244 8.76 3.54 13.07
N VAL A 245 9.53 3.41 11.97
CA VAL A 245 8.99 3.42 10.60
C VAL A 245 7.81 2.45 10.48
N LEU A 246 6.73 2.92 9.87
CA LEU A 246 5.51 2.13 9.69
C LEU A 246 5.78 0.97 8.74
N ALA A 247 5.67 -0.23 9.26
CA ALA A 247 5.83 -1.46 8.48
C ALA A 247 4.57 -1.75 7.66
N VAL A 248 4.79 -2.22 6.44
CA VAL A 248 3.73 -2.56 5.49
C VAL A 248 3.89 -4.01 5.07
N GLN A 249 2.81 -4.77 5.04
CA GLN A 249 2.77 -6.12 4.51
C GLN A 249 1.93 -6.15 3.25
N VAL A 250 2.36 -6.97 2.28
CA VAL A 250 1.69 -7.12 0.98
C VAL A 250 1.05 -8.48 0.87
N THR A 251 -0.19 -8.50 0.36
CA THR A 251 -0.90 -9.70 -0.06
C THR A 251 -1.00 -9.68 -1.58
N LEU A 252 -0.55 -10.75 -2.21
CA LEU A 252 -0.58 -10.92 -3.66
C LEU A 252 -2.00 -11.20 -4.17
N SER A 253 -2.20 -11.19 -5.47
CA SER A 253 -3.52 -11.40 -6.10
C SER A 253 -4.09 -12.81 -5.87
N ASP A 254 -3.24 -13.81 -5.62
CA ASP A 254 -3.62 -15.18 -5.28
C ASP A 254 -4.00 -15.36 -3.79
N GLY A 255 -3.91 -14.30 -2.99
CA GLY A 255 -4.16 -14.32 -1.55
C GLY A 255 -2.95 -14.71 -0.71
N SER A 256 -1.82 -15.08 -1.31
CA SER A 256 -0.59 -15.36 -0.58
C SER A 256 0.02 -14.08 0.00
N ILE A 257 0.67 -14.21 1.15
CA ILE A 257 1.36 -13.10 1.80
C ILE A 257 2.80 -13.05 1.27
N PHE A 258 3.22 -11.88 0.80
CA PHE A 258 4.61 -11.65 0.43
C PHE A 258 5.51 -11.81 1.67
N PRO A 259 6.57 -12.62 1.61
CA PRO A 259 7.36 -13.00 2.79
C PRO A 259 8.14 -11.84 3.43
N GLY A 260 8.32 -10.74 2.71
CA GLY A 260 9.00 -9.54 3.22
C GLY A 260 8.03 -8.49 3.76
N THR A 261 8.45 -7.76 4.78
CA THR A 261 7.77 -6.53 5.21
C THR A 261 8.45 -5.33 4.57
N GLY A 262 7.67 -4.45 3.98
CA GLY A 262 8.13 -3.17 3.47
C GLY A 262 8.11 -2.08 4.53
N GLN A 263 8.69 -0.96 4.20
CA GLN A 263 8.71 0.24 5.03
C GLN A 263 8.11 1.41 4.25
N LEU A 264 7.23 2.16 4.89
CA LEU A 264 6.75 3.42 4.33
C LEU A 264 7.93 4.40 4.26
N ASN A 265 8.38 4.72 3.04
CA ASN A 265 9.55 5.56 2.82
C ASN A 265 9.20 6.93 2.23
N PHE A 266 7.97 7.12 1.78
CA PHE A 266 7.51 8.38 1.20
C PHE A 266 6.04 8.63 1.50
N VAL A 267 5.73 9.87 1.87
CA VAL A 267 4.39 10.43 2.05
C VAL A 267 4.40 11.77 1.33
N ASP A 268 3.52 11.95 0.37
CA ASP A 268 3.41 13.23 -0.33
C ASP A 268 2.91 14.33 0.62
N LEU A 269 3.32 15.56 0.37
CA LEU A 269 2.88 16.73 1.14
C LEU A 269 1.57 17.31 0.60
N ALA A 270 1.22 17.01 -0.63
CA ALA A 270 0.06 17.53 -1.33
C ALA A 270 -0.90 16.43 -1.73
N LEU A 271 -2.19 16.75 -1.67
CA LEU A 271 -3.23 15.90 -2.23
C LEU A 271 -3.23 16.02 -3.76
N GLN A 272 -3.52 14.93 -4.44
CA GLN A 272 -3.77 14.95 -5.88
C GLN A 272 -5.13 15.60 -6.15
N PRO A 273 -5.20 16.75 -6.84
CA PRO A 273 -6.46 17.48 -6.99
C PRO A 273 -7.53 16.71 -7.77
N ALA A 274 -7.11 15.86 -8.72
CA ALA A 274 -8.03 15.10 -9.57
C ALA A 274 -8.77 13.98 -8.82
N THR A 275 -8.17 13.41 -7.78
CA THR A 275 -8.70 12.23 -7.07
C THR A 275 -8.97 12.47 -5.59
N GLY A 276 -8.49 13.58 -5.01
CA GLY A 276 -8.59 13.86 -3.57
C GLY A 276 -7.85 12.83 -2.72
N THR A 277 -6.76 12.26 -3.23
CA THR A 277 -5.99 11.22 -2.54
C THR A 277 -4.57 11.68 -2.22
N LEU A 278 -3.98 11.11 -1.18
CA LEU A 278 -2.59 11.33 -0.78
C LEU A 278 -1.72 10.20 -1.31
N SER A 279 -0.62 10.54 -2.03
CA SER A 279 0.31 9.52 -2.52
C SER A 279 1.23 9.03 -1.41
N LEU A 280 1.24 7.73 -1.21
CA LEU A 280 2.12 7.03 -0.29
C LEU A 280 2.94 5.99 -1.05
N ARG A 281 4.17 5.73 -0.58
CA ARG A 281 5.05 4.72 -1.16
C ARG A 281 5.70 3.90 -0.07
N ALA A 282 5.63 2.60 -0.22
CA ALA A 282 6.36 1.64 0.58
C ALA A 282 7.46 0.96 -0.24
N GLU A 283 8.60 0.71 0.38
CA GLU A 283 9.77 0.05 -0.20
C GLU A 283 9.88 -1.37 0.32
N PHE A 284 10.11 -2.32 -0.60
CA PHE A 284 10.25 -3.74 -0.31
C PHE A 284 11.53 -4.30 -0.91
N ARG A 285 12.23 -5.15 -0.14
CA ARG A 285 13.30 -5.99 -0.69
C ARG A 285 12.66 -7.08 -1.54
N ASN A 286 13.16 -7.27 -2.76
CA ASN A 286 12.56 -8.19 -3.73
C ASN A 286 13.62 -9.03 -4.47
N PRO A 287 14.55 -9.69 -3.77
CA PRO A 287 15.67 -10.39 -4.41
C PRO A 287 15.24 -11.56 -5.28
N GLN A 288 14.06 -12.12 -5.03
CA GLN A 288 13.51 -13.24 -5.82
C GLN A 288 12.59 -12.78 -6.96
N HIS A 289 12.44 -11.47 -7.15
CA HIS A 289 11.60 -10.85 -8.19
C HIS A 289 10.14 -11.33 -8.18
N VAL A 290 9.59 -11.65 -6.99
CA VAL A 290 8.21 -12.10 -6.81
C VAL A 290 7.22 -10.96 -7.12
N LEU A 291 7.55 -9.73 -6.69
CA LEU A 291 6.80 -8.55 -7.06
C LEU A 291 7.31 -8.04 -8.41
N LEU A 292 6.39 -7.84 -9.33
CA LEU A 292 6.71 -7.35 -10.67
C LEU A 292 6.19 -5.92 -10.85
N PRO A 293 6.94 -5.02 -11.50
CA PRO A 293 6.45 -3.70 -11.86
C PRO A 293 5.12 -3.77 -12.64
N GLY A 294 4.17 -2.90 -12.28
CA GLY A 294 2.81 -2.90 -12.85
C GLY A 294 1.81 -3.80 -12.13
N GLN A 295 2.25 -4.70 -11.26
CA GLN A 295 1.38 -5.61 -10.52
C GLN A 295 0.56 -4.87 -9.47
N PHE A 296 -0.75 -5.16 -9.40
CA PHE A 296 -1.61 -4.70 -8.31
C PHE A 296 -1.53 -5.65 -7.14
N VAL A 297 -1.41 -5.09 -5.96
CA VAL A 297 -1.28 -5.83 -4.69
C VAL A 297 -2.13 -5.18 -3.62
N ARG A 298 -2.55 -5.97 -2.62
CA ARG A 298 -3.17 -5.44 -1.41
C ARG A 298 -2.10 -5.25 -0.36
N LEU A 299 -2.15 -4.14 0.31
CA LEU A 299 -1.19 -3.84 1.38
C LEU A 299 -1.93 -3.40 2.63
N HIS A 300 -1.37 -3.74 3.76
CA HIS A 300 -1.87 -3.30 5.06
C HIS A 300 -0.73 -2.90 5.98
N PHE A 301 -1.02 -1.95 6.85
CA PHE A 301 -0.08 -1.51 7.85
C PHE A 301 0.04 -2.51 8.99
N VAL A 302 1.26 -2.75 9.47
CA VAL A 302 1.55 -3.69 10.55
C VAL A 302 1.89 -2.92 11.83
N GLY A 303 1.38 -3.41 12.96
CA GLY A 303 1.73 -2.86 14.28
C GLY A 303 0.86 -1.69 14.74
N LEU A 304 -0.13 -1.27 13.95
CA LEU A 304 -1.15 -0.32 14.39
C LEU A 304 -2.06 -0.98 15.42
N LYS A 305 -2.35 -0.28 16.52
CA LYS A 305 -3.19 -0.80 17.60
C LYS A 305 -4.30 0.19 17.93
N ARG A 306 -5.49 -0.32 18.19
CA ARG A 306 -6.59 0.44 18.81
C ARG A 306 -6.71 0.01 20.26
N PRO A 307 -6.33 0.87 21.22
CA PRO A 307 -6.62 0.65 22.63
C PRO A 307 -8.11 0.83 22.88
N ASP A 308 -8.58 0.30 23.98
CA ASP A 308 -9.96 0.48 24.48
C ASP A 308 -11.07 0.11 23.48
N ALA A 309 -10.77 -0.77 22.52
CA ALA A 309 -11.75 -1.28 21.59
C ALA A 309 -12.70 -2.27 22.31
N ILE A 310 -13.98 -2.16 22.02
CA ILE A 310 -15.01 -3.07 22.57
C ILE A 310 -15.36 -4.07 21.48
N ARG A 311 -15.11 -5.36 21.72
CA ARG A 311 -15.50 -6.43 20.82
C ARG A 311 -16.79 -7.07 21.27
N VAL A 312 -17.74 -7.21 20.35
CA VAL A 312 -19.05 -7.82 20.61
C VAL A 312 -19.30 -8.93 19.59
N PRO A 313 -19.76 -10.13 20.02
CA PRO A 313 -20.10 -11.21 19.09
C PRO A 313 -21.13 -10.77 18.05
N GLN A 314 -21.04 -11.33 16.83
CA GLN A 314 -21.90 -10.97 15.70
C GLN A 314 -23.40 -10.98 16.05
N ARG A 315 -23.83 -12.00 16.80
CA ARG A 315 -25.24 -12.20 17.17
C ARG A 315 -25.82 -11.07 18.00
N ALA A 316 -25.00 -10.32 18.75
CA ALA A 316 -25.42 -9.23 19.59
C ALA A 316 -25.72 -7.96 18.80
N VAL A 317 -25.10 -7.76 17.63
CA VAL A 317 -25.31 -6.58 16.80
C VAL A 317 -26.46 -6.82 15.85
N GLN A 318 -27.51 -6.01 16.02
CA GLN A 318 -28.70 -6.02 15.17
C GLN A 318 -28.63 -4.84 14.18
N ARG A 319 -29.31 -4.98 13.04
CA ARG A 319 -29.41 -3.91 12.05
C ARG A 319 -30.86 -3.45 11.94
N GLY A 320 -31.09 -2.17 12.15
CA GLY A 320 -32.40 -1.50 12.00
C GLY A 320 -32.37 -0.47 10.88
N LEU A 321 -33.47 0.24 10.72
CA LEU A 321 -33.61 1.31 9.73
C LEU A 321 -32.65 2.49 9.97
N ALA A 322 -32.33 2.77 11.25
CA ALA A 322 -31.45 3.87 11.64
C ALA A 322 -29.96 3.48 11.70
N GLY A 323 -29.62 2.18 11.54
CA GLY A 323 -28.25 1.70 11.63
C GLY A 323 -28.10 0.44 12.48
N ALA A 324 -26.87 0.19 12.96
CA ALA A 324 -26.58 -0.93 13.86
C ALA A 324 -26.91 -0.56 15.31
N PHE A 325 -27.48 -1.49 16.04
CA PHE A 325 -27.80 -1.32 17.45
C PHE A 325 -27.57 -2.61 18.23
N VAL A 326 -27.49 -2.50 19.55
CA VAL A 326 -27.41 -3.63 20.48
C VAL A 326 -28.47 -3.47 21.59
N TYR A 327 -28.88 -4.59 22.16
CA TYR A 327 -29.64 -4.58 23.40
C TYR A 327 -28.68 -4.61 24.58
N ALA A 328 -28.80 -3.63 25.46
CA ALA A 328 -28.03 -3.56 26.71
C ALA A 328 -28.96 -3.71 27.91
N LEU A 329 -28.47 -4.34 28.95
CA LEU A 329 -29.19 -4.43 30.22
C LEU A 329 -28.72 -3.35 31.19
N GLY A 330 -29.65 -2.51 31.65
CA GLY A 330 -29.42 -1.58 32.76
C GLY A 330 -29.29 -2.28 34.12
N ASP A 331 -28.99 -1.53 35.17
CA ASP A 331 -28.80 -2.07 36.52
C ASP A 331 -30.03 -2.82 37.07
N SER A 332 -31.23 -2.45 36.64
CA SER A 332 -32.48 -3.12 36.99
C SER A 332 -32.83 -4.30 36.07
N ASN A 333 -31.90 -4.83 35.29
CA ASN A 333 -32.10 -5.85 34.24
C ASN A 333 -33.18 -5.48 33.20
N ARG A 334 -33.39 -4.20 32.99
CA ARG A 334 -34.29 -3.68 31.96
C ARG A 334 -33.55 -3.54 30.66
N VAL A 335 -34.13 -4.04 29.56
CA VAL A 335 -33.57 -3.98 28.21
C VAL A 335 -33.63 -2.55 27.67
N THR A 336 -32.51 -2.04 27.24
CA THR A 336 -32.39 -0.75 26.57
C THR A 336 -31.77 -0.96 25.19
N VAL A 337 -32.26 -0.24 24.19
CA VAL A 337 -31.64 -0.22 22.84
C VAL A 337 -30.56 0.85 22.85
N ARG A 338 -29.39 0.49 22.37
CA ARG A 338 -28.28 1.44 22.16
C ARG A 338 -27.78 1.37 20.73
N ASP A 339 -27.82 2.50 20.06
CA ASP A 339 -27.23 2.65 18.75
C ASP A 339 -25.71 2.53 18.87
N VAL A 340 -25.10 1.78 17.96
CA VAL A 340 -23.66 1.51 17.95
C VAL A 340 -23.05 1.74 16.58
N VAL A 341 -21.80 2.21 16.56
CA VAL A 341 -21.01 2.27 15.34
C VAL A 341 -20.11 1.05 15.31
N ALA A 342 -20.50 0.05 14.51
CA ALA A 342 -19.73 -1.18 14.28
C ALA A 342 -18.91 -1.01 13.01
N THR A 343 -17.58 -0.89 13.13
CA THR A 343 -16.72 -0.42 12.03
C THR A 343 -16.04 -1.56 11.31
N SER A 344 -15.56 -2.57 12.01
CA SER A 344 -14.82 -3.67 11.40
C SER A 344 -15.14 -5.01 12.05
N TRP A 345 -14.99 -6.06 11.25
CA TRP A 345 -15.10 -7.44 11.69
C TRP A 345 -13.71 -7.99 11.98
N ASP A 346 -13.49 -8.52 13.18
CA ASP A 346 -12.24 -9.18 13.54
C ASP A 346 -12.48 -10.38 14.45
N GLN A 347 -11.84 -11.52 14.13
CA GLN A 347 -11.84 -12.75 14.93
C GLN A 347 -13.22 -13.18 15.45
N GLY A 348 -14.27 -13.09 14.62
CA GLY A 348 -15.61 -13.54 14.96
C GLY A 348 -16.47 -12.54 15.76
N GLY A 349 -16.05 -11.28 15.86
CA GLY A 349 -16.81 -10.21 16.52
C GLY A 349 -16.77 -8.89 15.79
N TRP A 350 -17.76 -8.04 16.05
CA TRP A 350 -17.78 -6.64 15.63
C TRP A 350 -16.97 -5.77 16.59
N LEU A 351 -16.13 -4.91 16.05
CA LEU A 351 -15.48 -3.84 16.78
C LEU A 351 -16.45 -2.65 16.88
N ILE A 352 -16.79 -2.28 18.11
CA ILE A 352 -17.68 -1.16 18.39
C ILE A 352 -16.83 0.06 18.73
N GLU A 353 -16.94 1.12 17.94
CA GLU A 353 -16.22 2.37 18.15
C GLU A 353 -16.99 3.36 19.02
N GLN A 354 -18.32 3.33 18.95
CA GLN A 354 -19.19 4.24 19.68
C GLN A 354 -20.48 3.53 20.13
N GLY A 355 -21.05 3.99 21.25
CA GLY A 355 -22.33 3.52 21.75
C GLY A 355 -22.23 2.61 22.95
N LEU A 356 -21.04 2.02 23.26
CA LEU A 356 -20.83 1.19 24.44
C LEU A 356 -19.72 1.75 25.34
N ARG A 357 -19.79 1.40 26.64
CA ARG A 357 -18.77 1.72 27.62
C ARG A 357 -18.30 0.43 28.32
N ALA A 358 -17.10 0.47 28.85
CA ALA A 358 -16.59 -0.60 29.72
C ALA A 358 -17.58 -0.92 30.83
N GLY A 359 -17.88 -2.21 31.02
CA GLY A 359 -18.84 -2.68 32.04
C GLY A 359 -20.29 -2.76 31.57
N ASP A 360 -20.62 -2.26 30.36
CA ASP A 360 -21.98 -2.43 29.82
C ASP A 360 -22.30 -3.92 29.62
N ARG A 361 -23.53 -4.30 29.91
CA ARG A 361 -24.02 -5.67 29.76
C ARG A 361 -24.81 -5.79 28.48
N VAL A 362 -24.21 -6.41 27.45
CA VAL A 362 -24.79 -6.55 26.09
C VAL A 362 -25.41 -7.92 25.94
N VAL A 363 -26.65 -7.99 25.45
CA VAL A 363 -27.35 -9.24 25.17
C VAL A 363 -26.78 -9.84 23.88
N VAL A 364 -26.29 -11.10 23.97
CA VAL A 364 -25.70 -11.83 22.85
C VAL A 364 -26.72 -12.81 22.25
N ASP A 365 -27.34 -13.64 23.11
CA ASP A 365 -28.33 -14.62 22.65
C ASP A 365 -29.68 -14.34 23.36
N GLY A 366 -30.78 -14.71 22.69
CA GLY A 366 -32.13 -14.46 23.19
C GLY A 366 -32.73 -13.12 22.76
N VAL A 367 -32.09 -12.43 21.84
CA VAL A 367 -32.53 -11.12 21.30
C VAL A 367 -33.97 -11.15 20.75
N GLN A 368 -34.41 -12.29 20.21
CA GLN A 368 -35.77 -12.48 19.66
C GLN A 368 -36.86 -12.59 20.74
N LYS A 369 -36.46 -12.82 22.01
CA LYS A 369 -37.39 -13.00 23.14
C LYS A 369 -37.66 -11.73 23.90
N ILE A 370 -36.98 -10.64 23.58
CA ILE A 370 -36.97 -9.39 24.35
C ILE A 370 -37.39 -8.20 23.52
N ALA A 371 -37.99 -7.23 24.18
CA ALA A 371 -38.30 -5.92 23.59
C ALA A 371 -37.73 -4.80 24.49
N ALA A 372 -37.55 -3.63 23.90
CA ALA A 372 -37.12 -2.44 24.65
C ALA A 372 -38.03 -2.15 25.84
N GLY A 373 -37.44 -1.89 27.01
CA GLY A 373 -38.15 -1.63 28.24
C GLY A 373 -38.58 -2.86 29.02
N GLN A 374 -38.46 -4.09 28.49
CA GLN A 374 -38.80 -5.34 29.15
C GLN A 374 -37.75 -5.76 30.19
N LEU A 375 -38.18 -6.47 31.23
CA LEU A 375 -37.27 -7.12 32.19
C LEU A 375 -36.77 -8.43 31.59
N ALA A 376 -35.47 -8.71 31.70
CA ALA A 376 -34.86 -9.97 31.26
C ALA A 376 -34.03 -10.59 32.39
N SER A 377 -33.89 -11.91 32.38
CA SER A 377 -33.05 -12.65 33.34
C SER A 377 -31.67 -12.90 32.68
N PRO A 378 -30.61 -12.24 33.19
CA PRO A 378 -29.28 -12.37 32.59
C PRO A 378 -28.61 -13.70 32.97
N VAL A 379 -28.11 -14.43 31.98
CA VAL A 379 -27.20 -15.57 32.12
C VAL A 379 -25.87 -15.17 31.48
N ALA A 380 -24.76 -15.49 32.14
CA ALA A 380 -23.45 -15.15 31.61
C ALA A 380 -23.21 -15.84 30.24
N TYR A 381 -22.85 -15.04 29.22
CA TYR A 381 -22.47 -15.57 27.92
C TYR A 381 -21.17 -16.38 28.03
N ARG A 382 -21.21 -17.62 27.57
CA ARG A 382 -20.03 -18.47 27.41
C ARG A 382 -19.75 -18.63 25.91
N PRO A 383 -18.60 -18.10 25.41
CA PRO A 383 -18.24 -18.34 24.03
C PRO A 383 -18.13 -19.84 23.79
N ALA A 384 -18.77 -20.35 22.74
CA ALA A 384 -18.53 -21.71 22.29
C ALA A 384 -17.05 -21.79 21.91
N VAL A 385 -16.30 -22.62 22.63
CA VAL A 385 -14.93 -22.95 22.25
C VAL A 385 -15.03 -23.70 20.93
N ASP A 386 -14.55 -23.11 19.84
CA ASP A 386 -14.48 -23.78 18.55
C ASP A 386 -13.62 -25.05 18.70
N SER A 387 -14.29 -26.18 18.81
CA SER A 387 -13.66 -27.50 18.89
C SER A 387 -12.99 -27.92 17.57
N SER A 388 -12.99 -27.07 16.55
CA SER A 388 -12.29 -27.29 15.29
C SER A 388 -10.76 -27.15 15.39
N ALA A 389 -10.26 -26.32 16.31
CA ALA A 389 -8.83 -26.18 16.54
C ALA A 389 -8.20 -27.36 17.30
N ALA A 390 -9.00 -28.11 18.06
CA ALA A 390 -8.52 -29.29 18.80
C ALA A 390 -8.43 -30.57 17.95
N ARG A 391 -8.99 -30.58 16.74
CA ARG A 391 -8.91 -31.74 15.81
C ARG A 391 -7.75 -31.71 14.84
N ALA A 392 -7.02 -30.58 14.74
CA ALA A 392 -5.84 -30.46 13.86
C ALA A 392 -4.53 -30.92 14.52
N GLY A 393 -4.56 -31.38 15.78
CA GLY A 393 -3.37 -31.73 16.57
C GLY A 393 -3.16 -33.23 16.84
N VAL A 394 -4.04 -34.15 16.38
CA VAL A 394 -3.86 -35.60 16.59
C VAL A 394 -4.23 -36.31 15.30
N GLY A 395 -3.24 -36.46 14.44
CA GLY A 395 -3.41 -37.23 13.21
C GLY A 395 -2.07 -37.39 12.48
N ASP A 396 -1.48 -38.53 12.71
CA ASP A 396 -0.59 -39.29 11.84
C ASP A 396 0.86 -38.84 11.64
N SER A 397 1.68 -39.46 12.45
CA SER A 397 3.05 -39.85 12.06
C SER A 397 2.96 -40.97 10.99
N ALA A 398 2.61 -40.62 9.76
CA ALA A 398 2.81 -41.48 8.62
C ALA A 398 4.20 -41.23 8.05
N VAL A 399 5.05 -42.28 8.22
CA VAL A 399 6.35 -42.43 7.59
C VAL A 399 6.22 -42.21 6.09
N ILE A 400 6.72 -41.08 5.58
CA ILE A 400 6.84 -40.82 4.15
C ILE A 400 8.10 -41.55 3.67
N ALA A 401 7.88 -42.69 2.96
CA ALA A 401 8.91 -43.35 2.19
C ALA A 401 9.42 -42.42 1.08
N ALA A 402 10.73 -42.36 0.92
CA ALA A 402 11.40 -41.55 -0.11
C ALA A 402 10.95 -41.93 -1.53
N PRO A 403 10.75 -40.95 -2.45
CA PRO A 403 10.44 -41.27 -3.83
C PRO A 403 11.67 -41.81 -4.56
N SER A 404 11.46 -42.93 -5.24
CA SER A 404 12.41 -43.61 -6.13
C SER A 404 12.80 -42.71 -7.31
N ALA A 405 14.08 -42.73 -7.68
CA ALA A 405 14.70 -41.98 -8.78
C ALA A 405 13.99 -42.20 -10.14
N PRO A 406 13.95 -41.17 -11.03
CA PRO A 406 13.37 -41.32 -12.36
C PRO A 406 14.24 -42.17 -13.29
N PRO A 407 13.64 -42.87 -14.29
CA PRO A 407 14.36 -43.71 -15.21
C PRO A 407 15.26 -42.93 -16.17
N LYS A 408 16.48 -43.43 -16.37
CA LYS A 408 17.45 -42.92 -17.35
C LYS A 408 16.96 -43.23 -18.78
N ILE A 409 16.71 -42.17 -19.55
CA ILE A 409 16.46 -42.28 -20.99
C ILE A 409 17.81 -42.54 -21.67
N LYS A 410 17.97 -43.71 -22.29
CA LYS A 410 19.07 -44.01 -23.19
C LYS A 410 18.79 -43.34 -24.53
N VAL A 411 19.70 -42.42 -24.92
CA VAL A 411 19.83 -41.94 -26.30
C VAL A 411 20.81 -42.89 -26.97
N GLY A 412 20.34 -43.65 -27.94
CA GLY A 412 21.19 -44.50 -28.84
C GLY A 412 21.64 -43.71 -30.06
N PRO A 413 22.59 -44.23 -30.81
CA PRO A 413 23.54 -43.53 -31.64
C PRO A 413 22.95 -42.77 -32.84
#